data_85458b665563bb1ca3d66d4e1ec0c883
#
_entry.id   85458b665563bb1ca3d66d4e1ec0c883
#
_cell.length_a   1.000
_cell.length_b   1.000
_cell.length_c   1.000
_cell.angle_alpha   90.00
_cell.angle_beta   90.00
_cell.angle_gamma   90.00
#
_symmetry.space_group_name_H-M   'P 1'
#
loop_
_entity.id
_entity.type
_entity.pdbx_description
1 polymer ?
#
loop_
_entity_poly.entity_id
_entity_poly.type
_entity_poly.pdbx_seq_one_letter_code
_entity_poly.pdbx_strand_id
1 'polypeptide(L)'
;MYKLRYKEDDAIEVGLDEAGRGCLFGRLYVGAVVFSNEYEDFFDHGAMLKDIKDSKLLSKRKRDILYDYVQECALDKAVAYSEASEVDELNVLQADLTCMHRALDALTVPIERVIVDGDHWRPYKDVEGHAIVDGDAQYLAIAAAGILAKVSRDRWVAEQVAAHPEWDTNYGLGTNMGYGTAVHMKGLTDHGVTAEHRRSFAPVRVALGLPLKEKFQKGKKRGWIGVEDAT
;
A
#
# COMPACT_ATOMS: atom_id res chain seq x y z
N MET A 1 7.98 20.99 5.07
CA MET A 1 6.53 21.28 5.16
C MET A 1 5.90 20.63 3.93
N TYR A 2 4.80 19.93 4.07
CA TYR A 2 4.08 19.34 2.93
C TYR A 2 3.50 20.41 2.03
N LYS A 3 3.50 20.14 0.73
CA LYS A 3 2.68 20.87 -0.23
C LYS A 3 1.23 20.41 -0.07
N LEU A 4 0.30 21.34 -0.11
CA LEU A 4 -1.13 21.07 -0.03
C LEU A 4 -1.68 20.65 -1.38
N ARG A 5 -1.08 21.17 -2.47
CA ARG A 5 -1.52 21.03 -3.84
C ARG A 5 -0.37 20.85 -4.81
N TYR A 6 -0.66 20.22 -5.92
CA TYR A 6 0.27 20.10 -7.05
C TYR A 6 0.39 21.41 -7.83
N LYS A 7 -0.73 22.12 -8.01
CA LYS A 7 -0.80 23.45 -8.65
C LYS A 7 -1.58 24.43 -7.78
N GLU A 8 -1.25 25.72 -7.90
CA GLU A 8 -1.96 26.83 -7.28
C GLU A 8 -3.23 27.17 -8.10
N ASP A 9 -4.25 26.31 -8.00
CA ASP A 9 -5.54 26.47 -8.66
C ASP A 9 -6.67 25.88 -7.78
N ASP A 10 -7.93 25.99 -8.21
CA ASP A 10 -9.10 25.52 -7.47
C ASP A 10 -9.50 24.07 -7.81
N ALA A 11 -8.70 23.37 -8.60
CA ALA A 11 -9.01 21.99 -9.01
C ALA A 11 -9.15 21.06 -7.79
N ILE A 12 -10.18 20.22 -7.80
CA ILE A 12 -10.36 19.17 -6.80
C ILE A 12 -9.34 18.07 -7.05
N GLU A 13 -8.34 18.03 -6.15
CA GLU A 13 -7.18 17.13 -6.26
C GLU A 13 -7.29 15.96 -5.29
N VAL A 14 -7.01 14.74 -5.78
CA VAL A 14 -6.95 13.54 -4.96
C VAL A 14 -5.51 13.01 -4.89
N GLY A 15 -5.06 12.67 -3.69
CA GLY A 15 -3.82 11.94 -3.45
C GLY A 15 -4.06 10.44 -3.35
N LEU A 16 -3.21 9.65 -4.00
CA LEU A 16 -3.22 8.19 -3.97
C LEU A 16 -1.88 7.63 -3.47
N ASP A 17 -1.95 6.59 -2.66
CA ASP A 17 -0.78 5.79 -2.26
C ASP A 17 -1.21 4.35 -1.95
N GLU A 18 -0.27 3.40 -2.03
CA GLU A 18 -0.53 1.99 -1.80
C GLU A 18 0.16 1.43 -0.56
N ALA A 19 -0.37 0.34 -0.04
CA ALA A 19 0.25 -0.47 1.01
C ALA A 19 0.24 -1.96 0.67
N GLY A 20 1.37 -2.61 0.91
CA GLY A 20 1.47 -4.05 0.75
C GLY A 20 1.91 -4.52 -0.63
N ARG A 21 2.41 -3.65 -1.51
CA ARG A 21 2.90 -4.02 -2.85
C ARG A 21 3.99 -5.09 -2.81
N GLY A 22 4.95 -4.99 -1.88
CA GLY A 22 6.05 -5.95 -1.71
C GLY A 22 5.77 -7.14 -0.79
N CYS A 23 4.57 -7.29 -0.25
CA CYS A 23 4.25 -8.37 0.68
C CYS A 23 4.03 -9.70 -0.04
N LEU A 24 4.47 -10.80 0.58
CA LEU A 24 4.27 -12.17 0.08
C LEU A 24 2.87 -12.70 0.37
N PHE A 25 2.17 -12.09 1.32
CA PHE A 25 0.89 -12.52 1.86
C PHE A 25 -0.17 -11.42 1.77
N GLY A 26 -1.36 -11.79 1.34
CA GLY A 26 -2.60 -11.04 1.43
C GLY A 26 -2.76 -9.90 0.44
N ARG A 27 -3.74 -9.08 0.75
CA ARG A 27 -4.23 -7.97 -0.07
C ARG A 27 -3.19 -6.88 -0.29
N LEU A 28 -3.27 -6.22 -1.45
CA LEU A 28 -2.71 -4.91 -1.73
C LEU A 28 -3.82 -3.89 -1.48
N TYR A 29 -3.53 -2.81 -0.79
CA TYR A 29 -4.48 -1.73 -0.50
C TYR A 29 -4.05 -0.43 -1.14
N VAL A 30 -5.01 0.38 -1.57
CA VAL A 30 -4.81 1.76 -2.04
C VAL A 30 -5.73 2.66 -1.24
N GLY A 31 -5.19 3.77 -0.75
CA GLY A 31 -5.94 4.89 -0.19
C GLY A 31 -6.10 6.00 -1.21
N ALA A 32 -7.21 6.72 -1.12
CA ALA A 32 -7.49 7.94 -1.85
C ALA A 32 -7.97 9.00 -0.87
N VAL A 33 -7.41 10.21 -0.92
CA VAL A 33 -7.79 11.31 -0.02
C VAL A 33 -7.91 12.61 -0.81
N VAL A 34 -9.03 13.28 -0.61
CA VAL A 34 -9.30 14.64 -1.10
C VAL A 34 -9.41 15.57 0.09
N PHE A 35 -8.65 16.65 0.09
CA PHE A 35 -8.82 17.73 1.06
C PHE A 35 -9.53 18.91 0.43
N SER A 36 -10.28 19.69 1.25
CA SER A 36 -10.93 20.91 0.80
C SER A 36 -9.91 21.96 0.39
N ASN A 37 -10.29 22.82 -0.55
CA ASN A 37 -9.49 23.99 -0.94
C ASN A 37 -9.39 25.04 0.18
N GLU A 38 -10.35 25.08 1.09
CA GLU A 38 -10.38 25.96 2.26
C GLU A 38 -9.52 25.42 3.41
N TYR A 39 -8.72 24.41 3.13
CA TYR A 39 -8.00 23.65 4.14
C TYR A 39 -6.86 24.42 4.81
N GLU A 40 -6.41 25.52 4.23
CA GLU A 40 -5.41 26.40 4.85
C GLU A 40 -5.87 26.89 6.24
N ASP A 41 -7.18 27.11 6.42
CA ASP A 41 -7.76 27.51 7.70
C ASP A 41 -7.70 26.41 8.78
N PHE A 42 -7.62 25.14 8.37
CA PHE A 42 -7.49 24.01 9.31
C PHE A 42 -6.06 23.79 9.81
N PHE A 43 -5.03 24.32 9.12
CA PHE A 43 -3.65 24.17 9.57
C PHE A 43 -3.36 24.91 10.87
N ASP A 44 -4.06 26.00 11.17
CA ASP A 44 -3.93 26.73 12.44
C ASP A 44 -4.62 26.00 13.60
N HIS A 45 -5.58 25.11 13.34
CA HIS A 45 -6.31 24.36 14.35
C HIS A 45 -5.83 22.90 14.52
N GLY A 46 -4.98 22.37 13.63
CA GLY A 46 -4.62 20.97 13.59
C GLY A 46 -3.15 20.67 13.82
N ALA A 47 -2.70 20.63 15.08
CA ALA A 47 -1.37 20.10 15.41
C ALA A 47 -1.11 18.70 14.81
N MET A 48 -2.16 17.93 14.51
CA MET A 48 -2.08 16.55 14.03
C MET A 48 -1.69 16.41 12.56
N LEU A 49 -2.04 17.37 11.68
CA LEU A 49 -1.64 17.31 10.26
C LEU A 49 -0.14 17.51 10.05
N LYS A 50 0.49 18.32 10.90
CA LYS A 50 1.96 18.49 10.93
C LYS A 50 2.67 17.17 11.28
N ASP A 51 1.93 16.24 11.83
CA ASP A 51 2.40 14.93 12.25
C ASP A 51 2.16 13.84 11.19
N ILE A 52 1.38 14.13 10.14
CA ILE A 52 1.30 13.27 8.96
C ILE A 52 2.68 13.28 8.33
N LYS A 53 3.31 12.11 8.28
CA LYS A 53 4.61 11.86 7.66
C LYS A 53 4.48 10.55 6.91
N ASP A 54 5.50 10.20 6.13
CA ASP A 54 5.63 8.85 5.58
C ASP A 54 5.17 7.83 6.64
N SER A 55 4.15 7.07 6.31
CA SER A 55 3.48 6.11 7.21
C SER A 55 4.47 5.11 7.82
N LYS A 56 5.60 4.87 7.16
CA LYS A 56 6.68 3.96 7.59
C LYS A 56 7.50 4.52 8.75
N LEU A 57 7.53 5.86 8.90
CA LEU A 57 8.24 6.55 9.98
C LEU A 57 7.39 6.72 11.24
N LEU A 58 6.12 6.38 11.19
CA LEU A 58 5.18 6.52 12.30
C LEU A 58 5.07 5.22 13.11
N SER A 59 4.94 5.36 14.44
CA SER A 59 4.53 4.21 15.28
C SER A 59 3.12 3.76 14.92
N LYS A 60 2.78 2.48 15.17
CA LYS A 60 1.43 1.94 14.94
C LYS A 60 0.36 2.81 15.59
N ARG A 61 0.53 3.13 16.90
CA ARG A 61 -0.40 3.98 17.65
C ARG A 61 -0.64 5.34 17.00
N LYS A 62 0.45 5.97 16.49
CA LYS A 62 0.33 7.28 15.84
C LYS A 62 -0.37 7.17 14.50
N ARG A 63 -0.11 6.10 13.72
CA ARG A 63 -0.85 5.83 12.49
C ARG A 63 -2.35 5.63 12.72
N ASP A 64 -2.74 4.90 13.76
CA ASP A 64 -4.16 4.68 14.10
C ASP A 64 -4.85 6.02 14.43
N ILE A 65 -4.21 6.88 15.23
CA ILE A 65 -4.74 8.21 15.55
C ILE A 65 -4.89 9.07 14.29
N LEU A 66 -3.88 9.07 13.42
CA LEU A 66 -3.91 9.85 12.18
C LEU A 66 -4.90 9.28 11.16
N TYR A 67 -5.10 7.96 11.15
CA TYR A 67 -6.14 7.32 10.35
C TYR A 67 -7.52 7.87 10.71
N ASP A 68 -7.88 7.86 12.00
CA ASP A 68 -9.16 8.35 12.49
C ASP A 68 -9.30 9.86 12.17
N TYR A 69 -8.23 10.63 12.35
CA TYR A 69 -8.21 12.04 12.02
C TYR A 69 -8.44 12.31 10.53
N VAL A 70 -7.77 11.57 9.61
CA VAL A 70 -8.00 11.70 8.17
C VAL A 70 -9.44 11.31 7.80
N GLN A 71 -10.00 10.30 8.48
CA GLN A 71 -11.41 9.91 8.29
C GLN A 71 -12.39 11.04 8.64
N GLU A 72 -12.04 11.90 9.59
CA GLU A 72 -12.90 13.02 10.02
C GLU A 72 -12.70 14.28 9.16
N CYS A 73 -11.45 14.60 8.80
CA CYS A 73 -11.14 15.90 8.19
C CYS A 73 -11.06 15.90 6.65
N ALA A 74 -10.95 14.74 5.99
CA ALA A 74 -10.94 14.68 4.53
C ALA A 74 -12.32 15.07 3.96
N LEU A 75 -12.31 15.89 2.90
CA LEU A 75 -13.53 16.22 2.14
C LEU A 75 -14.17 14.97 1.55
N ASP A 76 -13.32 14.10 0.97
CA ASP A 76 -13.71 12.76 0.52
C ASP A 76 -12.53 11.81 0.65
N LYS A 77 -12.81 10.53 0.80
CA LYS A 77 -11.80 9.49 0.94
C LYS A 77 -12.35 8.13 0.54
N ALA A 78 -11.45 7.28 0.08
CA ALA A 78 -11.77 5.89 -0.23
C ALA A 78 -10.58 4.98 0.10
N VAL A 79 -10.90 3.71 0.34
CA VAL A 79 -9.90 2.64 0.42
C VAL A 79 -10.39 1.49 -0.45
N ALA A 80 -9.54 1.06 -1.36
CA ALA A 80 -9.78 -0.12 -2.18
C ALA A 80 -8.68 -1.17 -1.95
N TYR A 81 -8.93 -2.40 -2.41
CA TYR A 81 -7.95 -3.47 -2.35
C TYR A 81 -7.99 -4.37 -3.57
N SER A 82 -6.88 -5.06 -3.80
CA SER A 82 -6.79 -6.21 -4.71
C SER A 82 -6.44 -7.45 -3.89
N GLU A 83 -7.12 -8.55 -4.16
CA GLU A 83 -6.87 -9.85 -3.52
C GLU A 83 -5.51 -10.43 -3.95
N ALA A 84 -4.97 -11.35 -3.18
CA ALA A 84 -3.74 -12.06 -3.54
C ALA A 84 -3.85 -12.76 -4.90
N SER A 85 -5.00 -13.32 -5.22
CA SER A 85 -5.29 -13.96 -6.51
C SER A 85 -5.26 -12.97 -7.67
N GLU A 86 -5.80 -11.75 -7.50
CA GLU A 86 -5.74 -10.70 -8.54
C GLU A 86 -4.30 -10.23 -8.78
N VAL A 87 -3.50 -10.12 -7.70
CA VAL A 87 -2.07 -9.81 -7.83
C VAL A 87 -1.33 -10.89 -8.61
N ASP A 88 -1.72 -12.15 -8.44
CA ASP A 88 -1.14 -13.27 -9.17
C ASP A 88 -1.54 -13.29 -10.65
N GLU A 89 -2.77 -12.97 -10.95
CA GLU A 89 -3.35 -12.92 -12.30
C GLU A 89 -2.80 -11.74 -13.10
N LEU A 90 -2.92 -10.53 -12.56
CA LEU A 90 -2.60 -9.28 -13.26
C LEU A 90 -1.11 -8.92 -13.19
N ASN A 91 -0.33 -9.46 -12.28
CA ASN A 91 0.91 -8.99 -11.68
C ASN A 91 0.71 -7.77 -10.76
N VAL A 92 1.68 -7.55 -9.84
CA VAL A 92 1.53 -6.55 -8.79
C VAL A 92 1.37 -5.12 -9.31
N LEU A 93 2.02 -4.74 -10.39
CA LEU A 93 1.88 -3.39 -10.97
C LEU A 93 0.48 -3.16 -11.55
N GLN A 94 -0.04 -4.12 -12.31
CA GLN A 94 -1.36 -3.98 -12.90
C GLN A 94 -2.47 -4.07 -11.87
N ALA A 95 -2.32 -4.92 -10.85
CA ALA A 95 -3.24 -5.00 -9.72
C ALA A 95 -3.28 -3.68 -8.93
N ASP A 96 -2.14 -3.05 -8.71
CA ASP A 96 -1.99 -1.75 -8.06
C ASP A 96 -2.73 -0.65 -8.85
N LEU A 97 -2.41 -0.48 -10.12
CA LEU A 97 -3.07 0.49 -11.00
C LEU A 97 -4.59 0.26 -11.13
N THR A 98 -5.04 -1.00 -11.10
CA THR A 98 -6.47 -1.33 -11.10
C THR A 98 -7.10 -0.96 -9.76
N CYS A 99 -6.41 -1.20 -8.65
CA CYS A 99 -6.85 -0.84 -7.32
C CYS A 99 -6.95 0.68 -7.14
N MET A 100 -6.01 1.46 -7.72
CA MET A 100 -6.08 2.93 -7.77
C MET A 100 -7.37 3.41 -8.45
N HIS A 101 -7.73 2.83 -9.60
CA HIS A 101 -8.98 3.16 -10.28
C HIS A 101 -10.22 2.81 -9.44
N ARG A 102 -10.22 1.67 -8.73
CA ARG A 102 -11.30 1.31 -7.79
C ARG A 102 -11.44 2.32 -6.65
N ALA A 103 -10.33 2.80 -6.11
CA ALA A 103 -10.36 3.83 -5.07
C ALA A 103 -10.94 5.14 -5.61
N LEU A 104 -10.58 5.55 -6.84
CA LEU A 104 -11.15 6.73 -7.50
C LEU A 104 -12.64 6.58 -7.81
N ASP A 105 -13.08 5.39 -8.27
CA ASP A 105 -14.51 5.12 -8.55
C ASP A 105 -15.38 5.12 -7.28
N ALA A 106 -14.78 4.92 -6.10
CA ALA A 106 -15.48 4.94 -4.81
C ALA A 106 -15.64 6.35 -4.22
N LEU A 107 -14.96 7.36 -4.77
CA LEU A 107 -15.11 8.76 -4.36
C LEU A 107 -16.42 9.33 -4.90
N THR A 108 -17.01 10.27 -4.13
CA THR A 108 -18.29 10.90 -4.44
C THR A 108 -18.15 12.31 -5.02
N VAL A 109 -17.04 12.99 -4.71
CA VAL A 109 -16.76 14.33 -5.27
C VAL A 109 -16.21 14.22 -6.69
N PRO A 110 -16.51 15.22 -7.57
CA PRO A 110 -15.91 15.26 -8.90
C PRO A 110 -14.40 15.53 -8.79
N ILE A 111 -13.58 14.63 -9.33
CA ILE A 111 -12.12 14.74 -9.29
C ILE A 111 -11.65 15.39 -10.58
N GLU A 112 -10.77 16.40 -10.48
CA GLU A 112 -10.20 17.12 -11.61
C GLU A 112 -8.70 16.87 -11.79
N ARG A 113 -8.02 16.44 -10.70
CA ARG A 113 -6.61 16.06 -10.73
C ARG A 113 -6.32 14.91 -9.79
N VAL A 114 -5.42 14.02 -10.23
CA VAL A 114 -4.90 12.90 -9.45
C VAL A 114 -3.40 13.05 -9.27
N ILE A 115 -2.91 12.93 -8.04
CA ILE A 115 -1.50 12.82 -7.71
C ILE A 115 -1.25 11.48 -7.03
N VAL A 116 -0.22 10.74 -7.49
CA VAL A 116 0.04 9.36 -7.06
C VAL A 116 1.47 9.24 -6.56
N ASP A 117 1.68 8.51 -5.46
CA ASP A 117 3.04 8.13 -5.06
C ASP A 117 3.70 7.19 -6.07
N GLY A 118 5.00 7.41 -6.34
CA GLY A 118 5.81 6.57 -7.20
C GLY A 118 5.99 7.09 -8.63
N ASP A 119 6.34 6.18 -9.55
CA ASP A 119 6.74 6.49 -10.92
C ASP A 119 5.77 5.94 -11.99
N HIS A 120 4.64 5.36 -11.56
CA HIS A 120 3.68 4.72 -12.44
C HIS A 120 2.28 5.27 -12.23
N TRP A 121 1.66 5.69 -13.32
CA TRP A 121 0.26 6.09 -13.39
C TRP A 121 -0.39 5.53 -14.65
N ARG A 122 -1.65 5.15 -14.56
CA ARG A 122 -2.48 4.80 -15.70
C ARG A 122 -3.63 5.80 -15.81
N PRO A 123 -3.81 6.47 -16.98
CA PRO A 123 -4.87 7.46 -17.16
C PRO A 123 -6.23 6.96 -16.67
N TYR A 124 -6.96 7.83 -15.99
CA TYR A 124 -8.29 7.58 -15.46
C TYR A 124 -9.28 8.59 -16.02
N LYS A 125 -10.20 8.11 -16.88
CA LYS A 125 -11.16 8.97 -17.59
C LYS A 125 -10.40 10.14 -18.25
N ASP A 126 -10.99 11.32 -18.29
CA ASP A 126 -10.36 12.55 -18.81
C ASP A 126 -9.73 13.40 -17.69
N VAL A 127 -9.34 12.79 -16.58
CA VAL A 127 -8.76 13.48 -15.41
C VAL A 127 -7.25 13.61 -15.56
N GLU A 128 -6.74 14.82 -15.29
CA GLU A 128 -5.29 15.08 -15.23
C GLU A 128 -4.64 14.21 -14.14
N GLY A 129 -3.51 13.54 -14.44
CA GLY A 129 -2.86 12.67 -13.46
C GLY A 129 -1.34 12.71 -13.51
N HIS A 130 -0.71 12.70 -12.34
CA HIS A 130 0.74 12.81 -12.13
C HIS A 130 1.26 11.76 -11.18
N ALA A 131 2.22 10.95 -11.64
CA ALA A 131 3.04 10.10 -10.77
C ALA A 131 4.19 10.94 -10.21
N ILE A 132 4.40 10.87 -8.90
CA ILE A 132 5.36 11.71 -8.17
C ILE A 132 6.23 10.81 -7.32
N VAL A 133 7.51 10.71 -7.68
CA VAL A 133 8.49 9.94 -6.91
C VAL A 133 8.64 10.54 -5.51
N ASP A 134 8.55 9.70 -4.48
CA ASP A 134 8.50 10.11 -3.07
C ASP A 134 7.40 11.16 -2.80
N GLY A 135 6.24 10.98 -3.43
CA GLY A 135 5.10 11.88 -3.30
C GLY A 135 4.54 11.91 -1.88
N ASP A 136 4.61 10.78 -1.17
CA ASP A 136 4.24 10.63 0.25
C ASP A 136 5.09 11.49 1.20
N ALA A 137 6.28 11.90 0.79
CA ALA A 137 7.13 12.84 1.50
C ALA A 137 6.90 14.31 1.09
N GLN A 138 6.18 14.58 0.00
CA GLN A 138 6.03 15.90 -0.60
C GLN A 138 4.62 16.47 -0.47
N TYR A 139 3.58 15.64 -0.63
CA TYR A 139 2.17 16.06 -0.70
C TYR A 139 1.34 15.46 0.42
N LEU A 140 0.60 16.32 1.12
CA LEU A 140 -0.21 15.92 2.27
C LEU A 140 -1.27 14.88 1.90
N ALA A 141 -1.96 15.06 0.76
CA ALA A 141 -3.01 14.14 0.32
C ALA A 141 -2.46 12.74 0.03
N ILE A 142 -1.26 12.63 -0.57
CA ILE A 142 -0.59 11.34 -0.80
C ILE A 142 -0.20 10.69 0.52
N ALA A 143 0.44 11.44 1.44
CA ALA A 143 0.83 10.92 2.75
C ALA A 143 -0.38 10.42 3.58
N ALA A 144 -1.50 11.15 3.53
CA ALA A 144 -2.76 10.75 4.16
C ALA A 144 -3.34 9.48 3.53
N ALA A 145 -3.30 9.36 2.21
CA ALA A 145 -3.72 8.16 1.47
C ALA A 145 -2.88 6.93 1.89
N GLY A 146 -1.57 7.09 2.03
CA GLY A 146 -0.67 6.04 2.52
C GLY A 146 -0.99 5.58 3.94
N ILE A 147 -1.41 6.49 4.83
CA ILE A 147 -1.88 6.13 6.18
C ILE A 147 -3.18 5.31 6.08
N LEU A 148 -4.15 5.73 5.27
CA LEU A 148 -5.40 4.99 5.08
C LEU A 148 -5.14 3.58 4.53
N ALA A 149 -4.32 3.48 3.49
CA ALA A 149 -3.95 2.19 2.90
C ALA A 149 -3.24 1.29 3.91
N LYS A 150 -2.24 1.82 4.62
CA LYS A 150 -1.42 1.06 5.57
C LYS A 150 -2.21 0.55 6.76
N VAL A 151 -3.01 1.41 7.40
CA VAL A 151 -3.80 1.02 8.58
C VAL A 151 -4.88 0.02 8.19
N SER A 152 -5.59 0.25 7.08
CA SER A 152 -6.60 -0.70 6.58
C SER A 152 -6.01 -2.07 6.31
N ARG A 153 -4.83 -2.11 5.68
CA ARG A 153 -4.14 -3.36 5.43
C ARG A 153 -3.67 -4.06 6.72
N ASP A 154 -3.08 -3.33 7.65
CA ASP A 154 -2.59 -3.91 8.90
C ASP A 154 -3.74 -4.45 9.77
N ARG A 155 -4.90 -3.76 9.77
CA ARG A 155 -6.15 -4.25 10.42
C ARG A 155 -6.61 -5.55 9.78
N TRP A 156 -6.65 -5.62 8.44
CA TRP A 156 -7.03 -6.85 7.74
C TRP A 156 -6.08 -8.01 8.06
N VAL A 157 -4.75 -7.80 8.09
CA VAL A 157 -3.79 -8.85 8.47
C VAL A 157 -4.05 -9.31 9.90
N ALA A 158 -4.33 -8.40 10.84
CA ALA A 158 -4.65 -8.75 12.23
C ALA A 158 -5.94 -9.59 12.32
N GLU A 159 -6.95 -9.28 11.52
CA GLU A 159 -8.18 -10.08 11.42
C GLU A 159 -7.88 -11.51 10.90
N GLN A 160 -7.01 -11.63 9.88
CA GLN A 160 -6.60 -12.94 9.36
C GLN A 160 -5.84 -13.75 10.42
N VAL A 161 -4.93 -13.12 11.16
CA VAL A 161 -4.21 -13.75 12.27
C VAL A 161 -5.15 -14.17 13.39
N ALA A 162 -6.17 -13.36 13.70
CA ALA A 162 -7.18 -13.72 14.71
C ALA A 162 -8.03 -14.92 14.28
N ALA A 163 -8.37 -15.01 12.99
CA ALA A 163 -9.10 -16.14 12.43
C ALA A 163 -8.23 -17.40 12.27
N HIS A 164 -6.93 -17.24 12.07
CA HIS A 164 -5.94 -18.28 11.82
C HIS A 164 -4.68 -18.08 12.68
N PRO A 165 -4.74 -18.32 14.02
CA PRO A 165 -3.61 -18.07 14.90
C PRO A 165 -2.32 -18.85 14.54
N GLU A 166 -2.47 -19.99 13.89
CA GLU A 166 -1.36 -20.77 13.35
C GLU A 166 -0.55 -20.01 12.29
N TRP A 167 -1.14 -19.06 11.58
CA TRP A 167 -0.41 -18.27 10.59
C TRP A 167 0.57 -17.28 11.23
N ASP A 168 0.28 -16.77 12.42
CA ASP A 168 1.27 -15.99 13.17
C ASP A 168 2.41 -16.88 13.65
N THR A 169 2.10 -18.03 14.24
CA THR A 169 3.10 -18.99 14.72
C THR A 169 4.01 -19.45 13.58
N ASN A 170 3.44 -19.75 12.42
CA ASN A 170 4.16 -20.32 11.28
C ASN A 170 4.94 -19.28 10.47
N TYR A 171 4.40 -18.08 10.30
CA TYR A 171 4.94 -17.07 9.36
C TYR A 171 5.29 -15.74 10.03
N GLY A 172 4.92 -15.52 11.31
CA GLY A 172 5.15 -14.29 12.06
C GLY A 172 4.32 -13.10 11.54
N LEU A 173 3.10 -13.36 11.00
CA LEU A 173 2.28 -12.35 10.31
C LEU A 173 1.86 -11.21 11.22
N GLY A 174 1.62 -11.45 12.50
CA GLY A 174 1.27 -10.42 13.48
C GLY A 174 2.36 -9.37 13.69
N THR A 175 3.61 -9.71 13.32
CA THR A 175 4.75 -8.79 13.42
C THR A 175 5.19 -8.26 12.07
N ASN A 176 5.35 -9.15 11.07
CA ASN A 176 5.90 -8.76 9.76
C ASN A 176 4.85 -8.28 8.76
N MET A 177 3.56 -8.35 9.09
CA MET A 177 2.47 -7.91 8.22
C MET A 177 2.53 -8.49 6.79
N GLY A 178 3.06 -9.71 6.65
CA GLY A 178 3.18 -10.40 5.36
C GLY A 178 4.41 -10.04 4.53
N TYR A 179 5.33 -9.21 5.04
CA TYR A 179 6.62 -8.98 4.37
C TYR A 179 7.53 -10.20 4.48
N GLY A 180 8.40 -10.39 3.48
CA GLY A 180 9.33 -11.53 3.38
C GLY A 180 10.51 -11.44 4.36
N THR A 181 10.23 -11.43 5.66
CA THR A 181 11.25 -11.52 6.71
C THR A 181 11.83 -12.93 6.80
N ALA A 182 12.96 -13.10 7.49
CA ALA A 182 13.55 -14.41 7.70
C ALA A 182 12.57 -15.43 8.32
N VAL A 183 11.73 -14.98 9.27
CA VAL A 183 10.68 -15.81 9.89
C VAL A 183 9.64 -16.23 8.85
N HIS A 184 9.17 -15.31 8.01
CA HIS A 184 8.20 -15.62 6.97
C HIS A 184 8.77 -16.59 5.92
N MET A 185 10.00 -16.35 5.48
CA MET A 185 10.70 -17.22 4.52
C MET A 185 10.90 -18.63 5.07
N LYS A 186 11.30 -18.74 6.36
CA LYS A 186 11.42 -20.04 7.04
C LYS A 186 10.05 -20.72 7.13
N GLY A 187 9.00 -19.98 7.48
CA GLY A 187 7.63 -20.50 7.52
C GLY A 187 7.18 -21.08 6.19
N LEU A 188 7.48 -20.41 5.06
CA LEU A 188 7.18 -20.95 3.73
C LEU A 188 7.89 -22.29 3.47
N THR A 189 9.12 -22.46 3.96
CA THR A 189 9.88 -23.71 3.80
C THR A 189 9.31 -24.82 4.69
N ASP A 190 8.99 -24.51 5.94
CA ASP A 190 8.62 -25.52 6.95
C ASP A 190 7.14 -25.92 6.87
N HIS A 191 6.26 -24.97 6.51
CA HIS A 191 4.80 -25.15 6.57
C HIS A 191 4.11 -24.99 5.20
N GLY A 192 4.87 -24.64 4.15
CA GLY A 192 4.32 -24.40 2.82
C GLY A 192 3.59 -23.06 2.71
N VAL A 193 2.59 -23.00 1.84
CA VAL A 193 1.86 -21.76 1.53
C VAL A 193 0.39 -21.88 1.91
N THR A 194 -0.23 -20.76 2.29
CA THR A 194 -1.69 -20.64 2.47
C THR A 194 -2.37 -20.15 1.19
N ALA A 195 -3.69 -20.08 1.19
CA ALA A 195 -4.47 -19.52 0.08
C ALA A 195 -4.16 -18.02 -0.15
N GLU A 196 -3.78 -17.31 0.91
CA GLU A 196 -3.49 -15.88 0.88
C GLU A 196 -2.07 -15.52 0.43
N HIS A 197 -1.18 -16.51 0.23
CA HIS A 197 0.15 -16.24 -0.30
C HIS A 197 0.10 -15.95 -1.80
N ARG A 198 0.79 -14.90 -2.23
CA ARG A 198 0.89 -14.47 -3.63
C ARG A 198 1.80 -15.39 -4.41
N ARG A 199 1.21 -16.36 -5.10
CA ARG A 199 1.89 -17.45 -5.82
C ARG A 199 2.77 -16.99 -6.98
N SER A 200 2.57 -15.78 -7.47
CA SER A 200 3.41 -15.17 -8.52
C SER A 200 4.73 -14.64 -8.00
N PHE A 201 4.88 -14.43 -6.67
CA PHE A 201 6.09 -13.87 -6.05
C PHE A 201 7.18 -14.94 -5.93
N ALA A 202 8.43 -14.53 -6.21
CA ALA A 202 9.55 -15.47 -6.30
C ALA A 202 9.72 -16.39 -5.07
N PRO A 203 9.70 -15.90 -3.81
CA PRO A 203 9.81 -16.77 -2.65
C PRO A 203 8.69 -17.81 -2.54
N VAL A 204 7.46 -17.39 -2.83
CA VAL A 204 6.29 -18.27 -2.79
C VAL A 204 6.36 -19.32 -3.89
N ARG A 205 6.82 -18.95 -5.10
CA ARG A 205 7.07 -19.90 -6.20
C ARG A 205 8.10 -20.96 -5.83
N VAL A 206 9.18 -20.54 -5.17
CA VAL A 206 10.21 -21.47 -4.68
C VAL A 206 9.60 -22.47 -3.68
N ALA A 207 8.85 -21.99 -2.70
CA ALA A 207 8.17 -22.85 -1.72
C ALA A 207 7.17 -23.82 -2.35
N LEU A 208 6.57 -23.46 -3.50
CA LEU A 208 5.69 -24.32 -4.28
C LEU A 208 6.42 -25.27 -5.25
N GLY A 209 7.75 -25.23 -5.31
CA GLY A 209 8.52 -25.99 -6.30
C GLY A 209 8.30 -25.53 -7.76
N LEU A 210 7.80 -24.30 -7.95
CA LEU A 210 7.51 -23.73 -9.28
C LEU A 210 8.76 -23.02 -9.84
N PRO A 211 8.98 -23.06 -11.17
CA PRO A 211 10.10 -22.36 -11.79
C PRO A 211 9.96 -20.84 -11.62
N LEU A 212 11.07 -20.14 -11.38
CA LEU A 212 11.08 -18.68 -11.35
C LEU A 212 10.75 -18.11 -12.73
N LYS A 213 10.00 -17.00 -12.77
CA LYS A 213 9.76 -16.26 -14.02
C LYS A 213 11.09 -15.74 -14.57
N GLU A 214 11.27 -15.71 -15.90
CA GLU A 214 12.55 -15.34 -16.57
C GLU A 214 13.17 -14.02 -16.07
N LYS A 215 12.34 -13.02 -15.73
CA LYS A 215 12.80 -11.76 -15.13
C LYS A 215 13.64 -11.95 -13.87
N PHE A 216 13.32 -12.95 -13.06
CA PHE A 216 14.02 -13.25 -11.82
C PHE A 216 15.24 -14.13 -12.02
N GLN A 217 15.30 -14.88 -13.13
CA GLN A 217 16.49 -15.67 -13.47
C GLN A 217 17.67 -14.79 -13.87
N LYS A 218 17.42 -13.63 -14.51
CA LYS A 218 18.45 -12.64 -14.88
C LYS A 218 18.96 -11.81 -13.70
N GLY A 219 18.21 -11.76 -12.58
CA GLY A 219 18.51 -10.98 -11.38
C GLY A 219 19.48 -11.62 -10.39
N LYS A 220 19.91 -12.88 -10.59
CA LYS A 220 20.89 -13.59 -9.74
C LYS A 220 22.25 -12.88 -9.58
N LYS A 221 22.51 -11.79 -10.30
CA LYS A 221 23.74 -10.98 -10.17
C LYS A 221 23.68 -9.82 -9.16
N ARG A 222 22.56 -9.58 -8.48
CA ARG A 222 22.43 -8.53 -7.46
C ARG A 222 21.94 -9.14 -6.13
N GLY A 223 22.89 -9.70 -5.36
CA GLY A 223 22.79 -9.85 -3.89
C GLY A 223 21.53 -10.49 -3.30
N TRP A 224 20.80 -11.32 -4.04
CA TRP A 224 19.70 -12.11 -3.47
C TRP A 224 20.31 -13.31 -2.77
N ILE A 225 20.26 -13.34 -1.43
CA ILE A 225 20.58 -14.53 -0.65
C ILE A 225 19.42 -15.51 -0.84
N GLY A 226 19.48 -16.30 -1.91
CA GLY A 226 18.63 -17.48 -2.06
C GLY A 226 19.02 -18.52 -1.00
N VAL A 227 18.05 -19.25 -0.50
CA VAL A 227 18.20 -20.38 0.44
C VAL A 227 18.86 -21.57 -0.29
N GLU A 228 20.09 -21.40 -0.80
CA GLU A 228 20.82 -22.47 -1.48
C GLU A 228 22.19 -22.79 -0.82
N ASP A 229 22.44 -22.36 0.42
CA ASP A 229 23.63 -22.78 1.17
C ASP A 229 23.27 -23.27 2.58
N ALA A 230 22.42 -24.29 2.65
CA ALA A 230 22.23 -25.13 3.84
C ALA A 230 22.27 -26.59 3.43
N THR A 231 23.49 -27.03 3.06
CA THR A 231 23.90 -28.45 3.17
C THR A 231 25.14 -28.55 4.05
#